data_7d988c1ddf12b2ace44824e8a2c97789
#
_entry.id   7d988c1ddf12b2ace44824e8a2c97789
#
_cell.length_a   1.000
_cell.length_b   1.000
_cell.length_c   1.000
_cell.angle_alpha   90.00
_cell.angle_beta   90.00
_cell.angle_gamma   90.00
#
_symmetry.space_group_name_H-M   'P 1'
#
loop_
_entity.id
_entity.type
_entity.pdbx_description
1 polymer ?
#
loop_
_entity_poly.entity_id
_entity_poly.type
_entity_poly.pdbx_seq_one_letter_code
_entity_poly.pdbx_strand_id
1 'polypeptide(L)'
;ALAAVTDDVELGPCIALAPLYDSVRLAEDFATIDQISGGRATLGLAIGSNVSEFDAFGVPEDERVERLTDTVETLRGAWSDGPLDYDPDFHDISPDVTITPKPAHDVPIMLGGAARPAVRRAARTADAWCAPSSLSVGGVKKRVDDIRNVRDEEDIEGDFQVYVLQHGFVGDSREEAWEQMRDGYFF
;
A
#
# COMPACT_ATOMS: atom_id res chain seq x y z
N ALA A 1 4.51 -9.30 -15.61
CA ALA A 1 4.92 -8.86 -16.94
C ALA A 1 5.85 -7.63 -16.88
N LEU A 2 5.42 -6.50 -16.25
CA LEU A 2 6.26 -5.28 -16.19
C LEU A 2 7.62 -5.52 -15.53
N ALA A 3 7.67 -6.30 -14.46
CA ALA A 3 8.91 -6.64 -13.77
C ALA A 3 9.97 -7.29 -14.67
N ALA A 4 9.52 -8.02 -15.70
CA ALA A 4 10.40 -8.75 -16.62
C ALA A 4 10.82 -7.96 -17.86
N VAL A 5 10.27 -6.74 -18.07
CA VAL A 5 10.50 -5.93 -19.28
C VAL A 5 10.93 -4.50 -18.95
N THR A 6 11.19 -4.21 -17.71
CA THR A 6 11.72 -2.93 -17.22
C THR A 6 12.91 -3.16 -16.31
N ASP A 7 13.83 -2.20 -16.23
CA ASP A 7 15.09 -2.35 -15.51
C ASP A 7 15.24 -1.41 -14.29
N ASP A 8 14.63 -0.22 -14.31
CA ASP A 8 14.90 0.84 -13.32
C ASP A 8 13.68 1.33 -12.53
N VAL A 9 12.45 1.11 -13.04
CA VAL A 9 11.24 1.66 -12.42
C VAL A 9 10.78 0.81 -11.23
N GLU A 10 10.33 1.47 -10.17
CA GLU A 10 9.61 0.81 -9.08
C GLU A 10 8.25 0.29 -9.57
N LEU A 11 7.83 -0.84 -9.02
CA LEU A 11 6.64 -1.56 -9.46
C LEU A 11 5.74 -1.90 -8.28
N GLY A 12 4.51 -1.42 -8.33
CA GLY A 12 3.53 -1.74 -7.30
C GLY A 12 2.16 -1.14 -7.55
N PRO A 13 1.12 -1.61 -6.85
CA PRO A 13 -0.17 -0.98 -6.91
C PRO A 13 -0.17 0.32 -6.10
N CYS A 14 -0.80 1.34 -6.62
CA CYS A 14 -1.11 2.56 -5.90
C CYS A 14 -2.61 2.85 -6.04
N ILE A 15 -3.43 2.08 -5.33
CA ILE A 15 -3.26 1.21 -4.15
C ILE A 15 -4.11 -0.05 -4.30
N ALA A 16 -3.70 -1.19 -3.70
CA ALA A 16 -4.54 -2.36 -3.54
C ALA A 16 -5.40 -2.24 -2.27
N LEU A 17 -6.63 -2.74 -2.32
CA LEU A 17 -7.55 -2.74 -1.17
C LEU A 17 -7.30 -3.99 -0.33
N ALA A 18 -6.41 -3.90 0.66
CA ALA A 18 -5.96 -5.04 1.46
C ALA A 18 -7.09 -5.96 1.94
N PRO A 19 -8.26 -5.45 2.43
CA PRO A 19 -9.33 -6.31 2.92
C PRO A 19 -9.95 -7.25 1.88
N LEU A 20 -9.72 -6.98 0.59
CA LEU A 20 -10.28 -7.76 -0.52
C LEU A 20 -9.29 -8.80 -1.07
N TYR A 21 -8.10 -8.93 -0.46
CA TYR A 21 -7.07 -9.88 -0.85
C TYR A 21 -6.80 -10.89 0.26
N ASP A 22 -6.41 -12.09 -0.14
CA ASP A 22 -5.79 -13.05 0.74
C ASP A 22 -4.36 -12.60 1.05
N SER A 23 -4.02 -12.40 2.33
CA SER A 23 -2.74 -11.83 2.75
C SER A 23 -1.56 -12.76 2.48
N VAL A 24 -1.75 -14.09 2.58
CA VAL A 24 -0.72 -15.09 2.27
C VAL A 24 -0.41 -15.07 0.78
N ARG A 25 -1.46 -15.06 -0.05
CA ARG A 25 -1.30 -14.98 -1.51
C ARG A 25 -0.61 -13.70 -1.93
N LEU A 26 -0.97 -12.59 -1.29
CA LEU A 26 -0.36 -11.29 -1.54
C LEU A 26 1.15 -11.32 -1.18
N ALA A 27 1.51 -11.99 -0.08
CA ALA A 27 2.90 -12.17 0.33
C ALA A 27 3.72 -12.95 -0.71
N GLU A 28 3.19 -14.08 -1.21
CA GLU A 28 3.83 -14.89 -2.26
C GLU A 28 3.99 -14.12 -3.57
N ASP A 29 2.94 -13.42 -4.01
CA ASP A 29 2.94 -12.68 -5.26
C ASP A 29 3.98 -11.54 -5.23
N PHE A 30 4.05 -10.77 -4.13
CA PHE A 30 5.01 -9.67 -4.02
C PHE A 30 6.45 -10.12 -3.79
N ALA A 31 6.67 -11.20 -3.06
CA ALA A 31 7.98 -11.82 -2.98
C ALA A 31 8.47 -12.31 -4.37
N THR A 32 7.56 -12.87 -5.18
CA THR A 32 7.87 -13.27 -6.56
C THR A 32 8.18 -12.06 -7.44
N ILE A 33 7.40 -10.98 -7.33
CA ILE A 33 7.63 -9.74 -8.08
C ILE A 33 8.98 -9.12 -7.69
N ASP A 34 9.32 -9.12 -6.41
CA ASP A 34 10.60 -8.62 -5.92
C ASP A 34 11.78 -9.37 -6.55
N GLN A 35 11.74 -10.70 -6.50
CA GLN A 35 12.79 -11.53 -7.11
C GLN A 35 12.92 -11.32 -8.62
N ILE A 36 11.81 -11.26 -9.35
CA ILE A 36 11.83 -11.05 -10.82
C ILE A 36 12.29 -9.65 -11.17
N SER A 37 11.95 -8.66 -10.37
CA SER A 37 12.30 -7.26 -10.62
C SER A 37 13.70 -6.86 -10.12
N GLY A 38 14.34 -7.70 -9.30
CA GLY A 38 15.63 -7.36 -8.67
C GLY A 38 15.52 -6.25 -7.62
N GLY A 39 14.50 -6.32 -6.76
CA GLY A 39 14.35 -5.39 -5.63
C GLY A 39 13.58 -4.10 -5.94
N ARG A 40 12.77 -4.08 -7.01
CA ARG A 40 11.99 -2.89 -7.39
C ARG A 40 10.51 -2.98 -7.01
N ALA A 41 10.12 -4.02 -6.26
CA ALA A 41 8.74 -4.15 -5.79
C ALA A 41 8.44 -3.18 -4.65
N THR A 42 7.27 -2.56 -4.68
CA THR A 42 6.69 -1.79 -3.58
C THR A 42 5.21 -2.13 -3.47
N LEU A 43 4.65 -2.17 -2.27
CA LEU A 43 3.25 -2.58 -2.06
C LEU A 43 2.44 -1.48 -1.41
N GLY A 44 1.59 -0.82 -2.20
CA GLY A 44 0.63 0.16 -1.70
C GLY A 44 -0.68 -0.50 -1.29
N LEU A 45 -1.12 -0.25 -0.05
CA LEU A 45 -2.32 -0.83 0.56
C LEU A 45 -3.25 0.24 1.13
N ALA A 46 -4.55 0.00 1.10
CA ALA A 46 -5.56 0.81 1.78
C ALA A 46 -6.76 -0.04 2.23
N ILE A 47 -7.62 0.57 3.07
CA ILE A 47 -8.82 -0.09 3.59
C ILE A 47 -9.99 -0.14 2.60
N GLY A 48 -9.95 0.61 1.50
CA GLY A 48 -11.11 0.79 0.63
C GLY A 48 -12.19 1.75 1.20
N SER A 49 -13.11 2.17 0.33
CA SER A 49 -14.20 3.09 0.72
C SER A 49 -15.53 2.83 0.02
N ASN A 50 -15.55 1.95 -0.98
CA ASN A 50 -16.75 1.65 -1.75
C ASN A 50 -17.43 0.39 -1.19
N VAL A 51 -18.56 0.57 -0.49
CA VAL A 51 -19.33 -0.53 0.14
C VAL A 51 -19.70 -1.62 -0.84
N SER A 52 -20.06 -1.28 -2.09
CA SER A 52 -20.46 -2.28 -3.09
C SER A 52 -19.31 -3.22 -3.50
N GLU A 53 -18.06 -2.82 -3.33
CA GLU A 53 -16.91 -3.71 -3.55
C GLU A 53 -16.83 -4.75 -2.43
N PHE A 54 -17.03 -4.34 -1.18
CA PHE A 54 -17.05 -5.26 -0.04
C PHE A 54 -18.18 -6.29 -0.17
N ASP A 55 -19.37 -5.85 -0.55
CA ASP A 55 -20.53 -6.74 -0.80
C ASP A 55 -20.21 -7.75 -1.92
N ALA A 56 -19.59 -7.29 -3.01
CA ALA A 56 -19.24 -8.15 -4.14
C ALA A 56 -18.19 -9.23 -3.79
N PHE A 57 -17.28 -8.93 -2.88
CA PHE A 57 -16.26 -9.87 -2.39
C PHE A 57 -16.69 -10.65 -1.15
N GLY A 58 -17.87 -10.36 -0.58
CA GLY A 58 -18.39 -11.03 0.61
C GLY A 58 -17.58 -10.72 1.88
N VAL A 59 -16.93 -9.55 1.94
CA VAL A 59 -16.12 -9.09 3.06
C VAL A 59 -16.93 -8.07 3.87
N PRO A 60 -17.07 -8.23 5.20
CA PRO A 60 -17.71 -7.24 6.06
C PRO A 60 -16.95 -5.89 6.02
N GLU A 61 -17.68 -4.79 5.73
CA GLU A 61 -17.05 -3.46 5.64
C GLU A 61 -16.46 -2.99 6.97
N ASP A 62 -17.09 -3.35 8.08
CA ASP A 62 -16.65 -2.99 9.43
C ASP A 62 -15.34 -3.64 9.84
N GLU A 63 -14.95 -4.76 9.24
CA GLU A 63 -13.66 -5.43 9.47
C GLU A 63 -12.48 -4.81 8.67
N ARG A 64 -12.73 -3.86 7.79
CA ARG A 64 -11.73 -3.37 6.82
C ARG A 64 -10.44 -2.81 7.45
N VAL A 65 -10.52 -2.24 8.64
CA VAL A 65 -9.35 -1.69 9.34
C VAL A 65 -8.53 -2.80 9.97
N GLU A 66 -9.20 -3.77 10.58
CA GLU A 66 -8.58 -4.93 11.20
C GLU A 66 -7.91 -5.80 10.15
N ARG A 67 -8.59 -6.08 9.04
CA ARG A 67 -8.04 -6.82 7.90
C ARG A 67 -6.80 -6.15 7.28
N LEU A 68 -6.79 -4.82 7.15
CA LEU A 68 -5.58 -4.13 6.67
C LEU A 68 -4.42 -4.30 7.64
N THR A 69 -4.68 -4.19 8.95
CA THR A 69 -3.63 -4.33 9.98
C THR A 69 -3.09 -5.76 9.98
N ASP A 70 -3.98 -6.75 10.01
CA ASP A 70 -3.63 -8.17 9.89
C ASP A 70 -2.84 -8.49 8.62
N THR A 71 -3.25 -7.91 7.48
CA THR A 71 -2.50 -8.07 6.21
C THR A 71 -1.07 -7.54 6.33
N VAL A 72 -0.86 -6.37 6.92
CA VAL A 72 0.49 -5.78 7.06
C VAL A 72 1.37 -6.68 7.95
N GLU A 73 0.85 -7.15 9.08
CA GLU A 73 1.58 -8.04 9.99
C GLU A 73 1.87 -9.40 9.34
N THR A 74 0.88 -9.98 8.64
CA THR A 74 1.06 -11.23 7.87
C THR A 74 2.16 -11.09 6.81
N LEU A 75 2.19 -9.98 6.06
CA LEU A 75 3.22 -9.72 5.06
C LEU A 75 4.61 -9.64 5.68
N ARG A 76 4.76 -8.85 6.75
CA ARG A 76 6.05 -8.71 7.44
C ARG A 76 6.53 -10.04 8.02
N GLY A 77 5.66 -10.80 8.67
CA GLY A 77 5.97 -12.14 9.17
C GLY A 77 6.29 -13.13 8.03
N ALA A 78 5.50 -13.10 6.95
CA ALA A 78 5.72 -13.95 5.79
C ALA A 78 7.07 -13.67 5.08
N TRP A 79 7.54 -12.44 5.10
CA TRP A 79 8.82 -12.05 4.48
C TRP A 79 10.03 -12.17 5.40
N SER A 80 9.83 -12.36 6.69
CA SER A 80 10.91 -12.66 7.64
C SER A 80 11.50 -14.04 7.43
N ASP A 81 12.67 -14.32 8.02
CA ASP A 81 13.29 -15.64 7.98
C ASP A 81 12.52 -16.66 8.81
N GLY A 82 12.41 -17.89 8.30
CA GLY A 82 11.79 -18.99 9.02
C GLY A 82 10.26 -19.09 8.87
N PRO A 83 9.61 -19.80 9.80
CA PRO A 83 8.15 -19.88 9.89
C PRO A 83 7.50 -18.52 10.16
N LEU A 84 6.21 -18.42 9.85
CA LEU A 84 5.43 -17.22 10.15
C LEU A 84 5.32 -17.06 11.68
N ASP A 85 6.00 -16.05 12.23
CA ASP A 85 5.93 -15.66 13.65
C ASP A 85 4.81 -14.64 13.89
N TYR A 86 3.61 -14.97 13.47
CA TYR A 86 2.39 -14.20 13.61
C TYR A 86 1.19 -15.13 13.46
N ASP A 87 0.16 -14.97 14.27
CA ASP A 87 -1.10 -15.70 14.20
C ASP A 87 -2.19 -14.80 13.58
N PRO A 88 -2.44 -14.91 12.26
CA PRO A 88 -3.36 -14.00 11.58
C PRO A 88 -4.81 -14.20 12.03
N ASP A 89 -5.53 -13.10 12.27
CA ASP A 89 -6.93 -13.12 12.69
C ASP A 89 -7.88 -13.66 11.59
N PHE A 90 -7.47 -13.53 10.33
CA PHE A 90 -8.32 -13.90 9.17
C PHE A 90 -7.83 -15.13 8.41
N HIS A 91 -6.81 -15.82 8.90
CA HIS A 91 -6.25 -17.05 8.31
C HIS A 91 -5.91 -18.05 9.42
N ASP A 92 -6.20 -19.32 9.18
CA ASP A 92 -5.77 -20.41 10.05
C ASP A 92 -4.46 -21.02 9.50
N ILE A 93 -3.33 -20.52 9.98
CA ILE A 93 -2.01 -20.94 9.54
C ILE A 93 -1.28 -21.65 10.68
N SER A 94 -0.85 -22.90 10.43
CA SER A 94 -0.08 -23.63 11.44
C SER A 94 1.26 -22.93 11.76
N PRO A 95 1.69 -22.87 13.03
CA PRO A 95 2.90 -22.15 13.45
C PRO A 95 4.21 -22.59 12.77
N ASP A 96 4.24 -23.80 12.22
CA ASP A 96 5.44 -24.36 11.56
C ASP A 96 5.48 -24.05 10.04
N VAL A 97 4.48 -23.32 9.51
CA VAL A 97 4.40 -23.03 8.09
C VAL A 97 5.35 -21.90 7.71
N THR A 98 6.20 -22.17 6.74
CA THR A 98 7.04 -21.16 6.10
C THR A 98 6.40 -20.76 4.76
N ILE A 99 6.02 -19.49 4.62
CA ILE A 99 5.50 -18.95 3.37
C ILE A 99 6.67 -18.70 2.40
N THR A 100 6.52 -19.18 1.18
CA THR A 100 7.56 -19.08 0.14
C THR A 100 6.94 -18.71 -1.22
N PRO A 101 7.69 -17.96 -2.09
CA PRO A 101 9.08 -17.53 -1.91
C PRO A 101 9.24 -16.43 -0.87
N LYS A 102 10.45 -16.20 -0.38
CA LYS A 102 10.80 -14.98 0.35
C LYS A 102 11.25 -13.92 -0.65
N PRO A 103 11.03 -12.63 -0.41
CA PRO A 103 11.63 -11.58 -1.22
C PRO A 103 13.15 -11.60 -1.07
N ALA A 104 13.87 -11.17 -2.09
CA ALA A 104 15.34 -11.06 -2.06
C ALA A 104 15.81 -9.73 -1.46
N HIS A 105 14.91 -8.76 -1.38
CA HIS A 105 15.13 -7.41 -0.84
C HIS A 105 13.97 -7.04 0.07
N ASP A 106 14.12 -5.97 0.83
CA ASP A 106 13.02 -5.39 1.59
C ASP A 106 11.96 -4.82 0.64
N VAL A 107 10.73 -5.31 0.73
CA VAL A 107 9.59 -4.80 -0.03
C VAL A 107 8.89 -3.71 0.80
N PRO A 108 9.00 -2.43 0.42
CA PRO A 108 8.37 -1.36 1.18
C PRO A 108 6.85 -1.47 1.13
N ILE A 109 6.21 -1.32 2.29
CA ILE A 109 4.75 -1.25 2.42
C ILE A 109 4.35 0.22 2.54
N MET A 110 3.52 0.68 1.61
CA MET A 110 2.96 2.03 1.59
C MET A 110 1.48 1.98 1.97
N LEU A 111 1.03 2.77 2.93
CA LEU A 111 -0.38 2.88 3.27
C LEU A 111 -1.00 4.16 2.71
N GLY A 112 -2.18 4.02 2.10
CA GLY A 112 -2.95 5.13 1.56
C GLY A 112 -4.06 5.61 2.50
N GLY A 113 -4.48 6.85 2.28
CA GLY A 113 -5.65 7.43 2.92
C GLY A 113 -5.49 8.89 3.32
N ALA A 114 -6.62 9.64 3.30
CA ALA A 114 -6.66 11.08 3.63
C ALA A 114 -7.02 11.34 5.10
N ALA A 115 -7.76 10.43 5.73
CA ALA A 115 -8.25 10.59 7.09
C ALA A 115 -7.11 10.53 8.11
N ARG A 116 -7.18 11.36 9.14
CA ARG A 116 -6.14 11.42 10.18
C ARG A 116 -5.82 10.06 10.82
N PRO A 117 -6.81 9.20 11.15
CA PRO A 117 -6.51 7.85 11.67
C PRO A 117 -5.71 6.98 10.70
N ALA A 118 -6.00 7.05 9.39
CA ALA A 118 -5.25 6.30 8.37
C ALA A 118 -3.79 6.78 8.26
N VAL A 119 -3.58 8.10 8.29
CA VAL A 119 -2.25 8.71 8.27
C VAL A 119 -1.43 8.33 9.50
N ARG A 120 -2.04 8.36 10.70
CA ARG A 120 -1.38 7.93 11.95
C ARG A 120 -1.06 6.43 11.94
N ARG A 121 -1.92 5.60 11.34
CA ARG A 121 -1.61 4.18 11.13
C ARG A 121 -0.40 4.02 10.22
N ALA A 122 -0.39 4.69 9.06
CA ALA A 122 0.76 4.64 8.15
C ALA A 122 2.07 5.02 8.86
N ALA A 123 2.04 6.09 9.68
CA ALA A 123 3.22 6.54 10.43
C ALA A 123 3.78 5.48 11.39
N ARG A 124 2.92 4.57 11.91
CA ARG A 124 3.31 3.54 12.88
C ARG A 124 3.73 2.22 12.25
N THR A 125 3.06 1.82 11.17
CA THR A 125 3.13 0.43 10.69
C THR A 125 3.66 0.28 9.28
N ALA A 126 3.89 1.40 8.56
CA ALA A 126 4.33 1.38 7.18
C ALA A 126 5.66 2.09 6.96
N ASP A 127 6.24 1.87 5.79
CA ASP A 127 7.49 2.49 5.34
C ASP A 127 7.20 3.78 4.57
N ALA A 128 5.94 3.95 4.12
CA ALA A 128 5.53 5.12 3.36
C ALA A 128 4.04 5.44 3.52
N TRP A 129 3.68 6.68 3.18
CA TRP A 129 2.29 7.12 3.04
C TRP A 129 2.02 7.64 1.63
N CYS A 130 0.90 7.20 1.05
CA CYS A 130 0.39 7.74 -0.21
C CYS A 130 -0.75 8.73 0.04
N ALA A 131 -0.50 9.99 -0.26
CA ALA A 131 -1.49 11.05 -0.24
C ALA A 131 -2.42 10.91 -1.45
N PRO A 132 -3.74 10.76 -1.29
CA PRO A 132 -4.66 10.70 -2.42
C PRO A 132 -4.79 12.06 -3.11
N SER A 133 -5.14 12.05 -4.40
CA SER A 133 -5.32 13.24 -5.24
C SER A 133 -6.37 14.23 -4.74
N SER A 134 -7.26 13.79 -3.84
CA SER A 134 -8.29 14.64 -3.21
C SER A 134 -7.73 15.65 -2.19
N LEU A 135 -6.48 15.47 -1.74
CA LEU A 135 -5.86 16.40 -0.80
C LEU A 135 -5.23 17.60 -1.52
N SER A 136 -5.53 18.80 -1.01
CA SER A 136 -4.79 20.00 -1.40
C SER A 136 -3.35 19.98 -0.88
N VAL A 137 -2.47 20.81 -1.44
CA VAL A 137 -1.09 20.97 -0.94
C VAL A 137 -1.04 21.27 0.56
N GLY A 138 -1.94 22.13 1.05
CA GLY A 138 -2.06 22.43 2.48
C GLY A 138 -2.55 21.23 3.29
N GLY A 139 -3.42 20.40 2.71
CA GLY A 139 -3.86 19.12 3.29
C GLY A 139 -2.70 18.13 3.43
N VAL A 140 -1.91 17.96 2.37
CA VAL A 140 -0.72 17.08 2.40
C VAL A 140 0.27 17.55 3.47
N LYS A 141 0.61 18.85 3.52
CA LYS A 141 1.51 19.39 4.56
C LYS A 141 1.04 19.05 5.98
N LYS A 142 -0.25 19.26 6.28
CA LYS A 142 -0.82 18.92 7.60
C LYS A 142 -0.68 17.42 7.92
N ARG A 143 -0.83 16.55 6.93
CA ARG A 143 -0.69 15.11 7.13
C ARG A 143 0.77 14.69 7.34
N VAL A 144 1.69 15.34 6.64
CA VAL A 144 3.14 15.16 6.86
C VAL A 144 3.52 15.58 8.28
N ASP A 145 2.96 16.69 8.78
CA ASP A 145 3.19 17.12 10.16
C ASP A 145 2.56 16.11 11.16
N ASP A 146 1.35 15.59 10.89
CA ASP A 146 0.75 14.51 11.70
C ASP A 146 1.65 13.25 11.73
N ILE A 147 2.27 12.87 10.60
CA ILE A 147 3.20 11.73 10.52
C ILE A 147 4.45 11.98 11.38
N ARG A 148 5.10 13.14 11.21
CA ARG A 148 6.30 13.49 11.99
C ARG A 148 6.01 13.47 13.48
N ASN A 149 4.92 14.09 13.90
CA ASN A 149 4.54 14.13 15.31
C ASN A 149 4.33 12.73 15.89
N VAL A 150 3.68 11.81 15.16
CA VAL A 150 3.48 10.43 15.64
C VAL A 150 4.82 9.71 15.76
N ARG A 151 5.69 9.83 14.76
CA ARG A 151 6.99 9.16 14.79
C ARG A 151 7.91 9.71 15.87
N ASP A 152 7.89 11.03 16.10
CA ASP A 152 8.62 11.68 17.18
C ASP A 152 8.08 11.32 18.57
N GLU A 153 6.74 11.30 18.74
CA GLU A 153 6.07 10.95 20.00
C GLU A 153 6.29 9.48 20.43
N GLU A 154 6.46 8.59 19.45
CA GLU A 154 6.56 7.14 19.66
C GLU A 154 7.99 6.59 19.41
N ASP A 155 8.99 7.48 19.27
CA ASP A 155 10.41 7.15 19.03
C ASP A 155 10.61 6.17 17.84
N ILE A 156 9.81 6.35 16.74
CA ILE A 156 9.89 5.51 15.54
C ILE A 156 11.02 6.02 14.64
N GLU A 157 12.12 5.30 14.60
CA GLU A 157 13.29 5.62 13.79
C GLU A 157 13.14 5.11 12.33
N GLY A 158 14.09 5.50 11.48
CA GLY A 158 14.20 5.08 10.09
C GLY A 158 13.56 6.05 9.10
N ASP A 159 13.85 5.81 7.83
CA ASP A 159 13.31 6.60 6.73
C ASP A 159 11.81 6.36 6.56
N PHE A 160 11.08 7.40 6.19
CA PHE A 160 9.66 7.33 5.86
C PHE A 160 9.38 8.14 4.60
N GLN A 161 8.83 7.48 3.59
CA GLN A 161 8.59 8.13 2.30
C GLN A 161 7.16 8.67 2.20
N VAL A 162 6.99 9.72 1.41
CA VAL A 162 5.68 10.33 1.12
C VAL A 162 5.48 10.36 -0.39
N TYR A 163 4.52 9.59 -0.86
CA TYR A 163 4.06 9.60 -2.23
C TYR A 163 2.82 10.49 -2.36
N VAL A 164 2.68 11.17 -3.49
CA VAL A 164 1.51 12.01 -3.77
C VAL A 164 0.90 11.56 -5.09
N LEU A 165 -0.32 11.00 -5.02
CA LEU A 165 -1.06 10.64 -6.22
C LEU A 165 -1.61 11.91 -6.88
N GLN A 166 -1.27 12.12 -8.15
CA GLN A 166 -1.79 13.24 -8.95
C GLN A 166 -2.21 12.75 -10.33
N HIS A 167 -3.31 13.30 -10.82
CA HIS A 167 -3.70 13.13 -12.20
C HIS A 167 -2.90 14.10 -13.06
N GLY A 168 -2.33 13.61 -14.15
CA GLY A 168 -1.57 14.41 -15.10
C GLY A 168 -1.87 14.00 -16.53
N PHE A 169 -1.73 14.94 -17.43
CA PHE A 169 -1.84 14.72 -18.85
C PHE A 169 -0.76 15.52 -19.59
N VAL A 170 -0.25 14.96 -20.67
CA VAL A 170 0.78 15.61 -21.49
C VAL A 170 0.18 15.92 -22.87
N GLY A 171 0.29 17.17 -23.30
CA GLY A 171 -0.10 17.67 -24.63
C GLY A 171 0.89 18.71 -25.10
N ASP A 172 0.81 19.11 -26.36
CA ASP A 172 1.68 20.13 -26.93
C ASP A 172 1.38 21.56 -26.40
N SER A 173 0.19 21.74 -25.83
CA SER A 173 -0.21 22.92 -25.09
C SER A 173 -1.09 22.58 -23.90
N ARG A 174 -1.24 23.52 -22.96
CA ARG A 174 -2.13 23.36 -21.80
C ARG A 174 -3.60 23.20 -22.24
N GLU A 175 -4.01 23.94 -23.25
CA GLU A 175 -5.36 23.92 -23.80
C GLU A 175 -5.67 22.57 -24.43
N GLU A 176 -4.77 22.03 -25.21
CA GLU A 176 -4.89 20.71 -25.82
C GLU A 176 -4.92 19.59 -24.74
N ALA A 177 -3.98 19.61 -23.81
CA ALA A 177 -3.94 18.67 -22.70
C ALA A 177 -5.26 18.66 -21.90
N TRP A 178 -5.83 19.85 -21.66
CA TRP A 178 -7.11 20.00 -20.98
C TRP A 178 -8.28 19.47 -21.80
N GLU A 179 -8.35 19.75 -23.10
CA GLU A 179 -9.41 19.25 -23.98
C GLU A 179 -9.42 17.71 -24.06
N GLN A 180 -8.24 17.10 -24.17
CA GLN A 180 -8.11 15.66 -24.26
C GLN A 180 -8.43 14.95 -22.92
N MET A 181 -8.08 15.56 -21.79
CA MET A 181 -8.28 15.00 -20.46
C MET A 181 -9.71 15.18 -19.94
N ARG A 182 -10.38 16.26 -20.33
CA ARG A 182 -11.63 16.74 -19.71
C ARG A 182 -12.70 15.66 -19.63
N ASP A 183 -12.93 14.96 -20.73
CA ASP A 183 -14.03 13.99 -20.82
C ASP A 183 -13.78 12.71 -19.99
N GLY A 184 -12.50 12.36 -19.76
CA GLY A 184 -12.13 11.25 -18.89
C GLY A 184 -11.98 11.61 -17.40
N TYR A 185 -11.82 12.90 -17.08
CA TYR A 185 -11.62 13.36 -15.71
C TYR A 185 -12.92 13.59 -14.94
N PHE A 186 -14.02 13.88 -15.66
CA PHE A 186 -15.33 14.18 -15.07
C PHE A 186 -16.34 13.02 -15.13
N PHE A 187 -15.87 11.79 -15.32
CA PHE A 187 -16.70 10.58 -15.24
C PHE A 187 -16.68 9.98 -13.83
#